data_dd53738c22015a151697a6ca4d942126
#
_entry.id   dd53738c22015a151697a6ca4d942126
#
_cell.length_a   1.000
_cell.length_b   1.000
_cell.length_c   1.000
_cell.angle_alpha   90.00
_cell.angle_beta   90.00
_cell.angle_gamma   90.00
#
_symmetry.space_group_name_H-M   'P 1'
#
loop_
_entity.id
_entity.type
_entity.pdbx_description
1 polymer ?
#
loop_
_entity_poly.entity_id
_entity_poly.type
_entity_poly.pdbx_seq_one_letter_code
_entity_poly.pdbx_strand_id
1 'polypeptide(L)'
;MRHEISSDYRLSTLPEDRRPLCILGLGLIGGSLLRDAQAAGWPVFGWNRSEKTVTRARRDGYDVSGDLEATLRRAEEADALLILGVPMPALSFLLDAISQHAPTCGFTDVTSVKQEVHDLVEAKGMSDRFVGGHPMAGTANSGWQATMHGLFRGAVWVVTYDNARELSGAGDAGAAGGGAVVAAGGGAVSSAAGAAANADADEISKRWLDTWVRVVGLAEEVGASVIPAIARRHDSAVGRVSHLPHILAEALAVAGDSGGPLALSLAASSFRDGTRVAGTDPDLVRAMVENNRPAVLEALDQTIGLLQAAREDIAHPDRSLKTLAEDGHAARGRFEARAGRNKGDASNRPIIRVRPGAPGWLDQLRSAESMGAQIGIF
;
A
#
# COMPACT_ATOMS: atom_id res chain seq x y z
N MET A 1 -16.06 18.53 29.43
CA MET A 1 -15.70 17.15 29.78
C MET A 1 -14.94 16.60 28.61
N ARG A 2 -13.61 16.60 28.67
CA ARG A 2 -12.76 16.00 27.64
C ARG A 2 -12.71 14.51 27.96
N HIS A 3 -13.27 13.67 27.10
CA HIS A 3 -12.99 12.24 27.15
C HIS A 3 -11.56 12.05 26.70
N GLU A 4 -10.66 11.81 27.64
CA GLU A 4 -9.37 11.19 27.38
C GLU A 4 -9.66 9.81 26.79
N ILE A 5 -9.42 9.65 25.49
CA ILE A 5 -9.35 8.35 24.87
C ILE A 5 -8.05 7.74 25.39
N SER A 6 -8.19 6.79 26.30
CA SER A 6 -7.12 6.04 26.94
C SER A 6 -6.15 5.51 25.87
N SER A 7 -4.87 5.76 26.10
CA SER A 7 -3.73 5.24 25.33
C SER A 7 -3.52 3.72 25.46
N ASP A 8 -4.47 3.00 26.04
CA ASP A 8 -4.35 1.59 26.43
C ASP A 8 -4.82 0.59 25.37
N TYR A 9 -5.13 1.03 24.16
CA TYR A 9 -5.42 0.11 23.06
C TYR A 9 -4.17 -0.22 22.22
N ARG A 10 -3.04 -0.50 22.86
CA ARG A 10 -1.99 -1.27 22.21
C ARG A 10 -2.43 -2.72 22.17
N LEU A 11 -2.75 -3.22 20.98
CA LEU A 11 -3.00 -4.63 20.75
C LEU A 11 -1.72 -5.41 21.06
N SER A 12 -1.64 -5.97 22.26
CA SER A 12 -0.54 -6.80 22.75
C SER A 12 -0.61 -8.23 22.22
N THR A 13 -0.95 -8.42 20.95
CA THR A 13 -1.06 -9.74 20.32
C THR A 13 -0.15 -9.96 19.12
N LEU A 14 0.84 -9.08 18.91
CA LEU A 14 1.94 -9.43 18.04
C LEU A 14 2.77 -10.51 18.74
N PRO A 15 3.20 -11.57 18.03
CA PRO A 15 4.01 -12.63 18.64
C PRO A 15 5.20 -12.05 19.39
N GLU A 16 5.49 -12.56 20.58
CA GLU A 16 6.71 -12.22 21.33
C GLU A 16 7.99 -12.51 20.51
N ASP A 17 7.85 -13.32 19.49
CA ASP A 17 8.91 -13.69 18.54
C ASP A 17 8.88 -12.77 17.31
N ARG A 18 9.64 -11.67 17.38
CA ARG A 18 9.83 -10.73 16.28
C ARG A 18 10.76 -11.33 15.23
N ARG A 19 10.22 -12.10 14.29
CA ARG A 19 10.98 -12.61 13.15
C ARG A 19 11.64 -11.45 12.39
N PRO A 20 12.86 -11.63 11.85
CA PRO A 20 13.62 -10.56 11.22
C PRO A 20 12.91 -9.90 10.04
N LEU A 21 13.30 -8.66 9.76
CA LEU A 21 12.93 -7.91 8.57
C LEU A 21 14.17 -7.77 7.67
N CYS A 22 14.00 -8.02 6.38
CA CYS A 22 15.04 -7.80 5.38
C CYS A 22 14.56 -6.76 4.36
N ILE A 23 15.20 -5.57 4.34
CA ILE A 23 14.79 -4.47 3.48
C ILE A 23 15.68 -4.41 2.25
N LEU A 24 15.07 -4.62 1.08
CA LEU A 24 15.73 -4.67 -0.22
C LEU A 24 15.50 -3.34 -0.95
N GLY A 25 16.47 -2.44 -0.86
CA GLY A 25 16.39 -1.07 -1.39
C GLY A 25 16.23 -0.03 -0.30
N LEU A 26 17.25 0.81 -0.12
CA LEU A 26 17.37 1.79 0.97
C LEU A 26 17.24 3.24 0.43
N GLY A 27 16.16 3.49 -0.30
CA GLY A 27 15.70 4.83 -0.64
C GLY A 27 15.01 5.49 0.55
N LEU A 28 14.27 6.59 0.30
CA LEU A 28 13.51 7.29 1.34
C LEU A 28 12.62 6.34 2.16
N ILE A 29 11.80 5.52 1.50
CA ILE A 29 10.84 4.63 2.18
C ILE A 29 11.56 3.47 2.87
N GLY A 30 12.32 2.65 2.12
CA GLY A 30 12.99 1.48 2.69
C GLY A 30 14.01 1.84 3.77
N GLY A 31 14.75 2.94 3.59
CA GLY A 31 15.70 3.40 4.60
C GLY A 31 15.04 3.99 5.86
N SER A 32 13.91 4.69 5.72
CA SER A 32 13.13 5.16 6.88
C SER A 32 12.52 3.99 7.64
N LEU A 33 12.05 2.97 6.92
CA LEU A 33 11.53 1.75 7.53
C LEU A 33 12.61 0.99 8.29
N LEU A 34 13.83 0.89 7.73
CA LEU A 34 14.99 0.31 8.42
C LEU A 34 15.26 1.01 9.75
N ARG A 35 15.24 2.35 9.74
CA ARG A 35 15.45 3.18 10.93
C ARG A 35 14.37 2.98 11.98
N ASP A 36 13.10 3.02 11.57
CA ASP A 36 11.97 2.88 12.48
C ASP A 36 11.88 1.47 13.06
N ALA A 37 12.09 0.43 12.24
CA ALA A 37 12.12 -0.96 12.69
C ALA A 37 13.24 -1.22 13.71
N GLN A 38 14.45 -0.74 13.44
CA GLN A 38 15.57 -0.87 14.40
C GLN A 38 15.28 -0.13 15.71
N ALA A 39 14.73 1.09 15.64
CA ALA A 39 14.35 1.87 16.82
C ALA A 39 13.23 1.20 17.63
N ALA A 40 12.34 0.45 17.00
CA ALA A 40 11.31 -0.36 17.64
C ALA A 40 11.83 -1.71 18.18
N GLY A 41 13.13 -2.00 18.00
CA GLY A 41 13.77 -3.22 18.52
C GLY A 41 13.55 -4.47 17.65
N TRP A 42 13.19 -4.30 16.36
CA TRP A 42 13.15 -5.43 15.42
C TRP A 42 14.55 -5.87 15.03
N PRO A 43 14.81 -7.19 14.92
CA PRO A 43 15.94 -7.67 14.16
C PRO A 43 15.75 -7.25 12.70
N VAL A 44 16.59 -6.34 12.20
CA VAL A 44 16.45 -5.80 10.85
C VAL A 44 17.79 -5.67 10.17
N PHE A 45 17.85 -6.04 8.91
CA PHE A 45 19.01 -5.86 8.04
C PHE A 45 18.53 -5.50 6.63
N GLY A 46 19.45 -5.09 5.77
CA GLY A 46 19.07 -4.66 4.45
C GLY A 46 20.11 -4.84 3.38
N TRP A 47 19.66 -4.66 2.15
CA TRP A 47 20.50 -4.64 0.97
C TRP A 47 20.29 -3.39 0.15
N ASN A 48 21.36 -2.89 -0.44
CA ASN A 48 21.25 -1.86 -1.47
C ASN A 48 22.31 -2.03 -2.55
N ARG A 49 21.93 -1.82 -3.81
CA ARG A 49 22.85 -1.93 -4.96
C ARG A 49 23.98 -0.90 -4.93
N SER A 50 23.74 0.28 -4.38
CA SER A 50 24.70 1.38 -4.35
C SER A 50 25.67 1.23 -3.20
N GLU A 51 26.94 0.97 -3.47
CA GLU A 51 28.01 0.93 -2.48
C GLU A 51 28.12 2.22 -1.64
N LYS A 52 27.83 3.38 -2.25
CA LYS A 52 27.76 4.66 -1.55
C LYS A 52 26.67 4.67 -0.47
N THR A 53 25.51 4.07 -0.76
CA THR A 53 24.42 3.94 0.20
C THR A 53 24.77 2.95 1.29
N VAL A 54 25.32 1.78 0.93
CA VAL A 54 25.76 0.74 1.87
C VAL A 54 26.79 1.31 2.86
N THR A 55 27.83 1.96 2.37
CA THR A 55 28.89 2.56 3.21
C THR A 55 28.32 3.61 4.17
N ARG A 56 27.37 4.44 3.72
CA ARG A 56 26.75 5.44 4.58
C ARG A 56 25.85 4.82 5.64
N ALA A 57 24.99 3.87 5.26
CA ALA A 57 24.10 3.19 6.17
C ALA A 57 24.88 2.43 7.27
N ARG A 58 25.98 1.74 6.90
CA ARG A 58 26.89 1.08 7.86
C ARG A 58 27.54 2.08 8.82
N ARG A 59 27.99 3.23 8.32
CA ARG A 59 28.57 4.30 9.17
C ARG A 59 27.52 4.87 10.13
N ASP A 60 26.25 4.90 9.72
CA ASP A 60 25.13 5.35 10.55
C ASP A 60 24.66 4.25 11.55
N GLY A 61 25.34 3.07 11.58
CA GLY A 61 25.08 1.99 12.54
C GLY A 61 24.04 0.95 12.10
N TYR A 62 23.74 0.86 10.78
CA TYR A 62 22.78 -0.11 10.25
C TYR A 62 23.46 -1.32 9.62
N ASP A 63 22.87 -2.50 9.80
CA ASP A 63 23.29 -3.76 9.21
C ASP A 63 22.82 -3.84 7.74
N VAL A 64 23.71 -3.49 6.82
CA VAL A 64 23.39 -3.38 5.38
C VAL A 64 24.49 -4.02 4.55
N SER A 65 24.12 -4.76 3.51
CA SER A 65 25.03 -5.42 2.58
C SER A 65 24.87 -4.89 1.14
N GLY A 66 25.92 -4.94 0.35
CA GLY A 66 25.92 -4.79 -1.11
C GLY A 66 25.74 -6.13 -1.85
N ASP A 67 25.86 -7.26 -1.16
CA ASP A 67 25.71 -8.60 -1.70
C ASP A 67 24.27 -9.07 -1.57
N LEU A 68 23.53 -9.13 -2.69
CA LEU A 68 22.13 -9.53 -2.73
C LEU A 68 21.95 -11.00 -2.38
N GLU A 69 22.77 -11.88 -2.95
CA GLU A 69 22.64 -13.32 -2.77
C GLU A 69 22.87 -13.71 -1.30
N ALA A 70 23.95 -13.23 -0.70
CA ALA A 70 24.22 -13.48 0.71
C ALA A 70 23.14 -12.92 1.63
N THR A 71 22.56 -11.74 1.28
CA THR A 71 21.46 -11.14 2.03
C THR A 71 20.19 -11.98 1.97
N LEU A 72 19.83 -12.49 0.79
CA LEU A 72 18.65 -13.32 0.59
C LEU A 72 18.79 -14.69 1.27
N ARG A 73 19.95 -15.33 1.19
CA ARG A 73 20.22 -16.59 1.92
C ARG A 73 20.09 -16.39 3.43
N ARG A 74 20.63 -15.31 3.97
CA ARG A 74 20.44 -14.95 5.38
C ARG A 74 18.98 -14.75 5.73
N ALA A 75 18.21 -14.13 4.83
CA ALA A 75 16.78 -13.92 5.02
C ALA A 75 16.01 -15.24 5.06
N GLU A 76 16.33 -16.18 4.17
CA GLU A 76 15.76 -17.52 4.14
C GLU A 76 16.06 -18.30 5.43
N GLU A 77 17.31 -18.32 5.86
CA GLU A 77 17.74 -19.01 7.09
C GLU A 77 17.04 -18.46 8.35
N ALA A 78 16.71 -17.17 8.34
CA ALA A 78 16.11 -16.48 9.47
C ALA A 78 14.58 -16.35 9.38
N ASP A 79 13.92 -16.90 8.36
CA ASP A 79 12.50 -16.69 8.05
C ASP A 79 12.11 -15.22 8.07
N ALA A 80 12.92 -14.36 7.44
CA ALA A 80 12.71 -12.93 7.44
C ALA A 80 11.54 -12.53 6.52
N LEU A 81 10.79 -11.49 6.92
CA LEU A 81 9.89 -10.80 5.99
C LEU A 81 10.71 -9.90 5.05
N LEU A 82 10.61 -10.14 3.74
CA LEU A 82 11.30 -9.30 2.75
C LEU A 82 10.44 -8.07 2.40
N ILE A 83 11.05 -6.88 2.39
CA ILE A 83 10.40 -5.64 2.01
C ILE A 83 11.09 -5.05 0.77
N LEU A 84 10.37 -5.01 -0.35
CA LEU A 84 10.89 -4.56 -1.64
C LEU A 84 10.75 -3.03 -1.76
N GLY A 85 11.82 -2.30 -1.46
CA GLY A 85 11.89 -0.84 -1.53
C GLY A 85 12.64 -0.33 -2.76
N VAL A 86 12.48 -0.99 -3.91
CA VAL A 86 13.14 -0.67 -5.18
C VAL A 86 12.13 -0.11 -6.21
N PRO A 87 12.58 0.66 -7.22
CA PRO A 87 11.72 1.10 -8.32
C PRO A 87 11.20 -0.07 -9.16
N MET A 88 10.01 0.10 -9.76
CA MET A 88 9.33 -0.90 -10.60
C MET A 88 10.25 -1.64 -11.60
N PRO A 89 11.13 -0.99 -12.37
CA PRO A 89 11.99 -1.69 -13.33
C PRO A 89 12.96 -2.70 -12.69
N ALA A 90 13.24 -2.59 -11.39
CA ALA A 90 14.14 -3.50 -10.68
C ALA A 90 13.41 -4.69 -10.06
N LEU A 91 12.06 -4.68 -9.99
CA LEU A 91 11.30 -5.71 -9.29
C LEU A 91 11.44 -7.09 -9.96
N SER A 92 11.36 -7.18 -11.28
CA SER A 92 11.46 -8.48 -11.97
C SER A 92 12.77 -9.20 -11.63
N PHE A 93 13.90 -8.49 -11.72
CA PHE A 93 15.21 -9.03 -11.34
C PHE A 93 15.26 -9.45 -9.86
N LEU A 94 14.67 -8.64 -8.98
CA LEU A 94 14.68 -8.93 -7.54
C LEU A 94 13.81 -10.15 -7.21
N LEU A 95 12.66 -10.30 -7.85
CA LEU A 95 11.78 -11.47 -7.70
C LEU A 95 12.45 -12.76 -8.18
N ASP A 96 13.23 -12.72 -9.27
CA ASP A 96 14.02 -13.86 -9.74
C ASP A 96 15.07 -14.26 -8.68
N ALA A 97 15.78 -13.30 -8.12
CA ALA A 97 16.75 -13.56 -7.06
C ALA A 97 16.08 -14.12 -5.78
N ILE A 98 14.90 -13.59 -5.39
CA ILE A 98 14.13 -14.09 -4.25
C ILE A 98 13.66 -15.52 -4.50
N SER A 99 13.17 -15.82 -5.70
CA SER A 99 12.76 -17.19 -6.06
C SER A 99 13.91 -18.19 -5.93
N GLN A 100 15.13 -17.76 -6.23
CA GLN A 100 16.32 -18.61 -6.20
C GLN A 100 16.94 -18.76 -4.81
N HIS A 101 17.01 -17.67 -4.02
CA HIS A 101 17.81 -17.61 -2.80
C HIS A 101 17.01 -17.45 -1.51
N ALA A 102 15.70 -17.12 -1.61
CA ALA A 102 14.78 -17.00 -0.49
C ALA A 102 13.39 -17.55 -0.87
N PRO A 103 13.27 -18.83 -1.29
CA PRO A 103 12.06 -19.39 -1.88
C PRO A 103 10.90 -19.56 -0.90
N THR A 104 11.12 -19.53 0.41
CA THR A 104 10.06 -19.69 1.41
C THR A 104 9.67 -18.41 2.13
N CYS A 105 10.51 -17.35 2.08
CA CYS A 105 10.23 -16.08 2.72
C CYS A 105 8.95 -15.43 2.20
N GLY A 106 8.09 -14.95 3.12
CA GLY A 106 7.02 -14.02 2.81
C GLY A 106 7.58 -12.65 2.40
N PHE A 107 6.90 -11.94 1.50
CA PHE A 107 7.40 -10.64 1.06
C PHE A 107 6.29 -9.63 0.76
N THR A 108 6.65 -8.35 0.87
CA THR A 108 5.81 -7.19 0.53
C THR A 108 6.62 -6.18 -0.26
N ASP A 109 5.95 -5.30 -0.96
CA ASP A 109 6.55 -4.13 -1.59
C ASP A 109 6.08 -2.82 -0.92
N VAL A 110 6.71 -1.71 -1.28
CA VAL A 110 6.30 -0.37 -0.85
C VAL A 110 6.14 0.59 -2.03
N THR A 111 5.88 0.06 -3.21
CA THR A 111 5.69 0.87 -4.43
C THR A 111 4.35 1.60 -4.42
N SER A 112 4.26 2.68 -5.21
CA SER A 112 3.06 3.52 -5.30
C SER A 112 1.93 2.92 -6.15
N VAL A 113 2.18 1.83 -6.89
CA VAL A 113 1.20 1.11 -7.72
C VAL A 113 1.14 -0.34 -7.29
N LYS A 114 -0.03 -0.97 -7.39
CA LYS A 114 -0.23 -2.34 -6.88
C LYS A 114 -0.54 -3.35 -7.97
N GLN A 115 -1.33 -2.97 -8.98
CA GLN A 115 -1.77 -3.94 -10.00
C GLN A 115 -0.60 -4.51 -10.79
N GLU A 116 0.32 -3.65 -11.27
CA GLU A 116 1.47 -4.09 -12.05
C GLU A 116 2.41 -5.00 -11.23
N VAL A 117 2.56 -4.71 -9.92
CA VAL A 117 3.34 -5.57 -9.02
C VAL A 117 2.65 -6.91 -8.82
N HIS A 118 1.33 -6.90 -8.59
CA HIS A 118 0.52 -8.11 -8.43
C HIS A 118 0.63 -9.01 -9.66
N ASP A 119 0.43 -8.46 -10.85
CA ASP A 119 0.51 -9.21 -12.12
C ASP A 119 1.92 -9.80 -12.35
N LEU A 120 2.97 -9.04 -12.01
CA LEU A 120 4.34 -9.51 -12.11
C LEU A 120 4.62 -10.67 -11.15
N VAL A 121 4.14 -10.59 -9.91
CA VAL A 121 4.28 -11.64 -8.89
C VAL A 121 3.48 -12.88 -9.28
N GLU A 122 2.25 -12.73 -9.78
CA GLU A 122 1.41 -13.81 -10.27
C GLU A 122 2.08 -14.55 -11.43
N ALA A 123 2.60 -13.81 -12.41
CA ALA A 123 3.33 -14.37 -13.57
C ALA A 123 4.57 -15.19 -13.16
N LYS A 124 5.15 -14.91 -11.97
CA LYS A 124 6.28 -15.67 -11.41
C LYS A 124 5.85 -16.79 -10.45
N GLY A 125 4.54 -17.01 -10.25
CA GLY A 125 4.02 -18.05 -9.38
C GLY A 125 4.31 -17.84 -7.88
N MET A 126 4.44 -16.58 -7.43
CA MET A 126 4.86 -16.23 -6.06
C MET A 126 3.73 -15.62 -5.22
N SER A 127 2.47 -15.72 -5.70
CA SER A 127 1.29 -15.10 -5.06
C SER A 127 0.95 -15.66 -3.68
N ASP A 128 1.39 -16.88 -3.39
CA ASP A 128 1.15 -17.60 -2.13
C ASP A 128 1.89 -17.02 -0.92
N ARG A 129 2.81 -16.09 -1.15
CA ARG A 129 3.66 -15.47 -0.14
C ARG A 129 3.88 -13.97 -0.34
N PHE A 130 3.10 -13.37 -1.24
CA PHE A 130 3.15 -11.94 -1.52
C PHE A 130 1.94 -11.20 -0.98
N VAL A 131 2.20 -10.09 -0.31
CA VAL A 131 1.19 -9.12 0.13
C VAL A 131 1.64 -7.73 -0.31
N GLY A 132 0.88 -7.10 -1.20
CA GLY A 132 1.20 -5.75 -1.67
C GLY A 132 1.06 -4.72 -0.55
N GLY A 133 1.99 -3.79 -0.48
CA GLY A 133 1.99 -2.69 0.46
C GLY A 133 2.22 -1.34 -0.21
N HIS A 134 1.58 -0.29 0.32
CA HIS A 134 1.87 1.08 -0.09
C HIS A 134 1.74 2.03 1.10
N PRO A 135 2.85 2.42 1.73
CA PRO A 135 2.85 3.50 2.70
C PRO A 135 2.60 4.83 1.98
N MET A 136 1.47 5.46 2.26
CA MET A 136 1.09 6.79 1.73
C MET A 136 1.91 7.88 2.42
N ALA A 137 3.23 7.78 2.34
CA ALA A 137 4.19 8.65 2.98
C ALA A 137 5.31 9.00 1.99
N GLY A 138 5.82 10.21 2.07
CA GLY A 138 6.90 10.65 1.18
C GLY A 138 7.27 12.11 1.37
N THR A 139 8.39 12.49 0.78
CA THR A 139 8.87 13.87 0.70
C THR A 139 9.35 14.14 -0.72
N ALA A 140 9.66 15.39 -1.04
CA ALA A 140 10.25 15.75 -2.34
C ALA A 140 11.69 15.24 -2.53
N ASN A 141 12.33 14.71 -1.47
CA ASN A 141 13.70 14.24 -1.49
C ASN A 141 13.76 12.71 -1.60
N SER A 142 14.85 12.18 -2.14
CA SER A 142 15.07 10.75 -2.36
C SER A 142 16.42 10.25 -1.83
N GLY A 143 16.60 8.93 -1.81
CA GLY A 143 17.83 8.28 -1.38
C GLY A 143 18.04 8.23 0.13
N TRP A 144 19.18 7.66 0.56
CA TRP A 144 19.51 7.44 1.98
C TRP A 144 19.54 8.72 2.81
N GLN A 145 20.00 9.84 2.24
CA GLN A 145 20.08 11.12 2.97
C GLN A 145 18.73 11.74 3.29
N ALA A 146 17.68 11.35 2.57
CA ALA A 146 16.31 11.79 2.82
C ALA A 146 15.60 10.95 3.89
N THR A 147 16.18 9.83 4.32
CA THR A 147 15.56 8.94 5.30
C THR A 147 15.42 9.60 6.66
N MET A 148 14.32 9.32 7.34
CA MET A 148 14.01 9.91 8.64
C MET A 148 13.27 8.93 9.54
N HIS A 149 13.35 9.16 10.85
CA HIS A 149 12.50 8.48 11.81
C HIS A 149 11.08 9.03 11.80
N GLY A 150 10.09 8.13 11.99
CA GLY A 150 8.69 8.50 12.12
C GLY A 150 8.02 8.95 10.82
N LEU A 151 8.59 8.61 9.66
CA LEU A 151 8.00 8.95 8.35
C LEU A 151 6.57 8.42 8.22
N PHE A 152 6.29 7.27 8.81
CA PHE A 152 5.01 6.55 8.67
C PHE A 152 3.98 6.91 9.74
N ARG A 153 4.35 7.66 10.78
CA ARG A 153 3.45 8.01 11.90
C ARG A 153 2.27 8.83 11.39
N GLY A 154 1.07 8.29 11.62
CA GLY A 154 -0.18 8.90 11.17
C GLY A 154 -0.42 8.81 9.65
N ALA A 155 0.49 8.20 8.90
CA ALA A 155 0.26 7.92 7.48
C ALA A 155 -0.72 6.75 7.31
N VAL A 156 -1.35 6.67 6.16
CA VAL A 156 -2.06 5.47 5.72
C VAL A 156 -1.05 4.49 5.13
N TRP A 157 -1.19 3.22 5.47
CA TRP A 157 -0.51 2.13 4.78
C TRP A 157 -1.56 1.23 4.15
N VAL A 158 -1.62 1.20 2.83
CA VAL A 158 -2.50 0.26 2.14
C VAL A 158 -1.86 -1.11 2.15
N VAL A 159 -2.63 -2.13 2.54
CA VAL A 159 -2.22 -3.54 2.50
C VAL A 159 -3.20 -4.30 1.63
N THR A 160 -2.68 -4.99 0.60
CA THR A 160 -3.56 -5.70 -0.34
C THR A 160 -4.02 -7.04 0.21
N TYR A 161 -5.20 -7.50 -0.31
CA TYR A 161 -5.79 -8.77 0.07
C TYR A 161 -6.29 -9.59 -1.14
N ASP A 162 -5.74 -9.36 -2.33
CA ASP A 162 -6.14 -10.03 -3.58
C ASP A 162 -6.05 -11.56 -3.49
N ASN A 163 -5.03 -12.05 -2.79
CA ASN A 163 -4.77 -13.49 -2.64
C ASN A 163 -5.36 -14.08 -1.34
N ALA A 164 -6.15 -13.29 -0.59
CA ALA A 164 -6.79 -13.74 0.63
C ALA A 164 -7.84 -14.79 0.37
N ARG A 165 -7.85 -15.87 1.18
CA ARG A 165 -8.83 -16.94 1.13
C ARG A 165 -9.36 -17.25 2.52
N GLU A 166 -10.54 -17.84 2.61
CA GLU A 166 -11.01 -18.45 3.86
C GLU A 166 -10.32 -19.79 4.04
N LEU A 167 -9.84 -20.05 5.24
CA LEU A 167 -9.28 -21.37 5.56
C LEU A 167 -10.40 -22.39 5.64
N SER A 168 -10.28 -23.51 4.96
CA SER A 168 -11.25 -24.59 4.99
C SER A 168 -11.25 -25.22 6.39
N GLY A 169 -12.33 -25.03 7.17
CA GLY A 169 -12.67 -25.90 8.27
C GLY A 169 -12.02 -25.70 9.64
N ALA A 170 -12.57 -24.72 10.38
CA ALA A 170 -12.63 -24.83 11.85
C ALA A 170 -14.07 -24.55 12.36
N GLY A 171 -15.09 -25.01 11.65
CA GLY A 171 -16.45 -24.72 12.04
C GLY A 171 -17.51 -25.51 11.30
N ASP A 172 -17.48 -26.83 11.36
CA ASP A 172 -18.70 -27.63 11.26
C ASP A 172 -18.56 -29.05 11.86
N ALA A 173 -18.24 -29.08 13.15
CA ALA A 173 -18.47 -30.27 13.96
C ALA A 173 -19.69 -30.02 14.86
N GLY A 174 -20.87 -29.77 14.24
CA GLY A 174 -22.05 -29.57 15.07
C GLY A 174 -23.31 -29.17 14.33
N ALA A 175 -23.74 -29.86 13.28
CA ALA A 175 -25.15 -29.94 12.88
C ALA A 175 -25.36 -31.10 11.90
N ALA A 176 -25.20 -32.33 12.36
CA ALA A 176 -25.72 -33.50 11.67
C ALA A 176 -27.12 -33.78 12.20
N GLY A 177 -28.13 -33.38 11.46
CA GLY A 177 -29.54 -33.65 11.72
C GLY A 177 -30.32 -33.87 10.43
N GLY A 178 -30.36 -35.13 9.97
CA GLY A 178 -31.51 -35.71 9.27
C GLY A 178 -31.57 -35.61 7.75
N GLY A 179 -31.49 -36.76 7.07
CA GLY A 179 -32.02 -36.96 5.73
C GLY A 179 -31.20 -37.87 4.84
N ALA A 180 -31.23 -39.18 5.13
CA ALA A 180 -30.70 -40.21 4.24
C ALA A 180 -31.55 -40.36 2.97
N VAL A 181 -30.94 -40.21 1.78
CA VAL A 181 -31.41 -40.84 0.56
C VAL A 181 -30.24 -41.61 -0.03
N VAL A 182 -30.40 -42.93 -0.05
CA VAL A 182 -29.45 -43.90 -0.59
C VAL A 182 -29.59 -43.89 -2.11
N ALA A 183 -28.51 -43.69 -2.83
CA ALA A 183 -28.33 -44.14 -4.19
C ALA A 183 -26.95 -44.75 -4.35
N ALA A 184 -26.93 -46.06 -4.65
CA ALA A 184 -25.74 -46.86 -4.81
C ALA A 184 -25.07 -46.68 -6.17
N GLY A 185 -23.72 -46.73 -6.19
CA GLY A 185 -22.93 -47.17 -7.32
C GLY A 185 -21.91 -46.17 -7.84
N GLY A 186 -20.61 -46.40 -7.61
CA GLY A 186 -19.53 -45.87 -8.41
C GLY A 186 -18.31 -45.37 -7.65
N GLY A 187 -17.31 -46.27 -7.48
CA GLY A 187 -15.87 -45.92 -7.55
C GLY A 187 -15.27 -44.95 -6.55
N ALA A 188 -14.80 -45.51 -5.42
CA ALA A 188 -13.96 -44.82 -4.45
C ALA A 188 -12.49 -44.68 -4.95
N VAL A 189 -12.20 -43.72 -5.82
CA VAL A 189 -10.82 -43.30 -6.19
C VAL A 189 -10.63 -41.78 -6.14
N SER A 190 -11.63 -41.01 -5.72
CA SER A 190 -11.62 -39.54 -5.75
C SER A 190 -11.25 -38.90 -4.41
N SER A 191 -11.13 -39.61 -3.29
CA SER A 191 -11.02 -38.99 -1.97
C SER A 191 -9.60 -38.61 -1.55
N ALA A 192 -8.58 -39.35 -1.97
CA ALA A 192 -7.20 -39.06 -1.55
C ALA A 192 -6.57 -37.90 -2.31
N ALA A 193 -6.80 -37.80 -3.63
CA ALA A 193 -6.32 -36.69 -4.45
C ALA A 193 -7.03 -35.36 -4.09
N GLY A 194 -8.33 -35.43 -3.79
CA GLY A 194 -9.08 -34.24 -3.34
C GLY A 194 -8.67 -33.78 -1.94
N ALA A 195 -8.36 -34.70 -1.03
CA ALA A 195 -7.88 -34.35 0.30
C ALA A 195 -6.45 -33.75 0.26
N ALA A 196 -5.57 -34.28 -0.59
CA ALA A 196 -4.22 -33.73 -0.79
C ALA A 196 -4.28 -32.35 -1.41
N ALA A 197 -5.10 -32.14 -2.44
CA ALA A 197 -5.25 -30.80 -3.08
C ALA A 197 -5.83 -29.77 -2.11
N ASN A 198 -6.74 -30.15 -1.22
CA ASN A 198 -7.27 -29.24 -0.19
C ASN A 198 -6.22 -28.94 0.89
N ALA A 199 -5.41 -29.90 1.30
CA ALA A 199 -4.33 -29.70 2.26
C ALA A 199 -3.26 -28.74 1.71
N ASP A 200 -2.88 -28.87 0.44
CA ASP A 200 -1.95 -27.97 -0.23
C ASP A 200 -2.53 -26.55 -0.35
N ALA A 201 -3.83 -26.41 -0.67
CA ALA A 201 -4.51 -25.12 -0.74
C ALA A 201 -4.59 -24.43 0.63
N ASP A 202 -4.82 -25.18 1.70
CA ASP A 202 -4.85 -24.66 3.07
C ASP A 202 -3.44 -24.23 3.54
N GLU A 203 -2.39 -24.96 3.17
CA GLU A 203 -1.00 -24.59 3.50
C GLU A 203 -0.58 -23.31 2.79
N ILE A 204 -0.90 -23.18 1.49
CA ILE A 204 -0.70 -21.96 0.72
C ILE A 204 -1.44 -20.76 1.38
N SER A 205 -2.69 -20.98 1.77
CA SER A 205 -3.51 -19.96 2.43
C SER A 205 -2.94 -19.54 3.79
N LYS A 206 -2.37 -20.47 4.57
CA LYS A 206 -1.72 -20.17 5.84
C LYS A 206 -0.43 -19.35 5.66
N ARG A 207 0.40 -19.68 4.67
CA ARG A 207 1.63 -18.95 4.35
C ARG A 207 1.33 -17.51 3.96
N TRP A 208 0.35 -17.31 3.09
CA TRP A 208 -0.09 -16.00 2.69
C TRP A 208 -0.64 -15.22 3.89
N LEU A 209 -1.46 -15.84 4.72
CA LEU A 209 -2.04 -15.22 5.92
C LEU A 209 -0.96 -14.79 6.92
N ASP A 210 0.05 -15.63 7.17
CA ASP A 210 1.19 -15.29 8.01
C ASP A 210 1.90 -14.02 7.48
N THR A 211 2.18 -13.99 6.17
CA THR A 211 2.77 -12.82 5.53
C THR A 211 1.91 -11.57 5.70
N TRP A 212 0.59 -11.70 5.51
CA TRP A 212 -0.35 -10.60 5.64
C TRP A 212 -0.39 -10.03 7.07
N VAL A 213 -0.47 -10.88 8.07
CA VAL A 213 -0.43 -10.49 9.49
C VAL A 213 0.87 -9.76 9.83
N ARG A 214 2.01 -10.26 9.34
CA ARG A 214 3.32 -9.61 9.54
C ARG A 214 3.40 -8.24 8.89
N VAL A 215 2.86 -8.07 7.68
CA VAL A 215 2.83 -6.77 6.98
C VAL A 215 1.93 -5.77 7.70
N VAL A 216 0.74 -6.19 8.14
CA VAL A 216 -0.16 -5.34 8.93
C VAL A 216 0.49 -4.96 10.25
N GLY A 217 1.06 -5.93 10.98
CA GLY A 217 1.74 -5.67 12.24
C GLY A 217 2.93 -4.71 12.11
N LEU A 218 3.72 -4.84 11.04
CA LEU A 218 4.81 -3.91 10.74
C LEU A 218 4.29 -2.48 10.51
N ALA A 219 3.23 -2.33 9.71
CA ALA A 219 2.65 -1.03 9.43
C ALA A 219 2.11 -0.35 10.70
N GLU A 220 1.43 -1.09 11.58
CA GLU A 220 0.92 -0.58 12.87
C GLU A 220 2.07 -0.22 13.82
N GLU A 221 3.13 -1.04 13.90
CA GLU A 221 4.29 -0.79 14.78
C GLU A 221 5.03 0.51 14.41
N VAL A 222 5.16 0.83 13.12
CA VAL A 222 5.76 2.10 12.69
C VAL A 222 4.78 3.29 12.77
N GLY A 223 3.58 3.06 13.30
CA GLY A 223 2.58 4.10 13.59
C GLY A 223 1.72 4.49 12.40
N ALA A 224 1.62 3.64 11.38
CA ALA A 224 0.70 3.85 10.26
C ALA A 224 -0.70 3.29 10.57
N SER A 225 -1.71 3.85 9.89
CA SER A 225 -3.07 3.30 9.89
C SER A 225 -3.26 2.39 8.69
N VAL A 226 -3.63 1.14 8.90
CA VAL A 226 -3.78 0.17 7.81
C VAL A 226 -5.15 0.26 7.17
N ILE A 227 -5.19 0.40 5.85
CA ILE A 227 -6.41 0.33 5.03
C ILE A 227 -6.27 -0.84 4.07
N PRO A 228 -7.17 -1.84 4.09
CA PRO A 228 -7.14 -2.93 3.13
C PRO A 228 -7.71 -2.46 1.78
N ALA A 229 -7.11 -2.93 0.69
CA ALA A 229 -7.66 -2.73 -0.65
C ALA A 229 -7.19 -3.84 -1.59
N ILE A 230 -8.00 -4.20 -2.60
CA ILE A 230 -7.47 -4.98 -3.71
C ILE A 230 -6.64 -4.08 -4.62
N ALA A 231 -5.63 -4.65 -5.28
CA ALA A 231 -4.65 -3.92 -6.09
C ALA A 231 -5.28 -2.96 -7.09
N ARG A 232 -6.25 -3.43 -7.87
CA ARG A 232 -6.96 -2.62 -8.86
C ARG A 232 -7.72 -1.43 -8.27
N ARG A 233 -8.39 -1.62 -7.12
CA ARG A 233 -9.13 -0.53 -6.44
C ARG A 233 -8.20 0.48 -5.82
N HIS A 234 -7.08 0.01 -5.25
CA HIS A 234 -6.00 0.89 -4.81
C HIS A 234 -5.55 1.81 -5.94
N ASP A 235 -5.18 1.24 -7.10
CA ASP A 235 -4.64 2.00 -8.22
C ASP A 235 -5.66 2.98 -8.80
N SER A 236 -6.95 2.60 -8.87
CA SER A 236 -8.03 3.52 -9.23
C SER A 236 -8.16 4.68 -8.25
N ALA A 237 -8.06 4.41 -6.94
CA ALA A 237 -8.15 5.46 -5.92
C ALA A 237 -6.97 6.42 -5.97
N VAL A 238 -5.72 5.91 -5.99
CA VAL A 238 -4.52 6.77 -6.03
C VAL A 238 -4.38 7.50 -7.36
N GLY A 239 -4.86 6.91 -8.46
CA GLY A 239 -4.97 7.56 -9.76
C GLY A 239 -5.72 8.90 -9.66
N ARG A 240 -6.82 8.94 -8.90
CA ARG A 240 -7.65 10.13 -8.70
C ARG A 240 -7.12 11.12 -7.66
N VAL A 241 -6.57 10.63 -6.55
CA VAL A 241 -6.24 11.50 -5.39
C VAL A 241 -4.75 11.80 -5.24
N SER A 242 -3.90 11.12 -6.04
CA SER A 242 -2.44 11.31 -6.01
C SER A 242 -1.89 11.61 -7.41
N HIS A 243 -2.11 10.75 -8.40
CA HIS A 243 -1.47 10.85 -9.71
C HIS A 243 -2.06 11.98 -10.56
N LEU A 244 -3.39 12.05 -10.67
CA LEU A 244 -4.08 13.15 -11.37
C LEU A 244 -3.72 14.54 -10.81
N PRO A 245 -3.68 14.78 -9.48
CA PRO A 245 -3.21 16.05 -8.92
C PRO A 245 -1.84 16.49 -9.40
N HIS A 246 -0.89 15.57 -9.62
CA HIS A 246 0.42 15.92 -10.18
C HIS A 246 0.29 16.42 -11.61
N ILE A 247 -0.45 15.72 -12.47
CA ILE A 247 -0.68 16.13 -13.87
C ILE A 247 -1.32 17.52 -13.93
N LEU A 248 -2.34 17.77 -13.08
CA LEU A 248 -3.01 19.05 -13.04
C LEU A 248 -2.11 20.18 -12.52
N ALA A 249 -1.27 19.88 -11.54
CA ALA A 249 -0.32 20.86 -11.01
C ALA A 249 0.75 21.23 -12.05
N GLU A 250 1.27 20.25 -12.79
CA GLU A 250 2.21 20.49 -13.91
C GLU A 250 1.55 21.35 -15.00
N ALA A 251 0.34 20.99 -15.42
CA ALA A 251 -0.39 21.76 -16.43
C ALA A 251 -0.68 23.20 -15.97
N LEU A 252 -1.05 23.39 -14.69
CA LEU A 252 -1.31 24.69 -14.10
C LEU A 252 -0.01 25.53 -14.03
N ALA A 253 1.11 24.91 -13.63
CA ALA A 253 2.41 25.59 -13.56
C ALA A 253 2.84 26.09 -14.94
N VAL A 254 2.75 25.25 -15.99
CA VAL A 254 3.05 25.61 -17.38
C VAL A 254 2.12 26.74 -17.87
N ALA A 255 0.82 26.65 -17.59
CA ALA A 255 -0.14 27.68 -17.98
C ALA A 255 0.15 29.03 -17.31
N GLY A 256 0.53 29.03 -16.02
CA GLY A 256 0.90 30.25 -15.31
C GLY A 256 2.20 30.88 -15.84
N ASP A 257 3.22 30.07 -16.12
CA ASP A 257 4.51 30.51 -16.67
C ASP A 257 4.36 31.13 -18.08
N SER A 258 3.45 30.59 -18.90
CA SER A 258 3.17 31.13 -20.24
C SER A 258 2.62 32.56 -20.23
N GLY A 259 2.09 33.02 -19.09
CA GLY A 259 1.67 34.43 -18.88
C GLY A 259 2.82 35.40 -18.63
N GLY A 260 4.05 34.89 -18.57
CA GLY A 260 5.28 35.66 -18.43
C GLY A 260 5.48 36.33 -17.05
N PRO A 261 6.47 37.25 -16.94
CA PRO A 261 6.88 37.80 -15.66
C PRO A 261 5.78 38.53 -14.87
N LEU A 262 4.81 39.14 -15.56
CA LEU A 262 3.69 39.79 -14.90
C LEU A 262 2.78 38.78 -14.22
N ALA A 263 2.42 37.70 -14.91
CA ALA A 263 1.58 36.66 -14.32
C ALA A 263 2.26 36.01 -13.10
N LEU A 264 3.55 35.70 -13.18
CA LEU A 264 4.32 35.16 -12.08
C LEU A 264 4.45 36.12 -10.90
N SER A 265 4.55 37.44 -11.17
CA SER A 265 4.61 38.45 -10.12
C SER A 265 3.27 38.66 -9.39
N LEU A 266 2.16 38.30 -10.02
CA LEU A 266 0.82 38.33 -9.44
C LEU A 266 0.41 37.03 -8.79
N ALA A 267 1.24 35.97 -8.92
CA ALA A 267 0.96 34.66 -8.37
C ALA A 267 0.94 34.71 -6.83
N ALA A 268 -0.18 34.28 -6.24
CA ALA A 268 -0.41 34.30 -4.80
C ALA A 268 -0.59 32.85 -4.24
N SER A 269 -1.23 32.73 -3.08
CA SER A 269 -1.39 31.43 -2.37
C SER A 269 -2.09 30.37 -3.22
N SER A 270 -3.15 30.73 -3.96
CA SER A 270 -3.90 29.77 -4.79
C SER A 270 -3.02 29.12 -5.87
N PHE A 271 -2.18 29.89 -6.54
CA PHE A 271 -1.25 29.35 -7.52
C PHE A 271 -0.15 28.51 -6.87
N ARG A 272 0.43 28.96 -5.75
CA ARG A 272 1.42 28.22 -4.99
C ARG A 272 0.88 26.88 -4.49
N ASP A 273 -0.34 26.86 -3.95
CA ASP A 273 -0.96 25.65 -3.45
C ASP A 273 -1.32 24.69 -4.58
N GLY A 274 -1.88 25.21 -5.68
CA GLY A 274 -2.25 24.42 -6.86
C GLY A 274 -1.05 23.83 -7.61
N THR A 275 0.12 24.49 -7.58
CA THR A 275 1.34 24.03 -8.27
C THR A 275 2.35 23.35 -7.32
N ARG A 276 2.04 23.21 -6.03
CA ARG A 276 3.01 22.74 -5.03
C ARG A 276 3.65 21.40 -5.39
N VAL A 277 2.90 20.46 -5.92
CA VAL A 277 3.40 19.13 -6.26
C VAL A 277 4.11 19.08 -7.62
N ALA A 278 4.02 20.10 -8.45
CA ALA A 278 4.84 20.26 -9.65
C ALA A 278 6.35 20.47 -9.35
N GLY A 279 6.70 20.76 -8.10
CA GLY A 279 8.09 20.76 -7.63
C GLY A 279 8.66 19.38 -7.32
N THR A 280 7.91 18.29 -7.53
CA THR A 280 8.39 16.93 -7.36
C THR A 280 9.36 16.57 -8.50
N ASP A 281 10.35 15.70 -8.20
CA ASP A 281 11.29 15.21 -9.21
C ASP A 281 10.52 14.59 -10.40
N PRO A 282 10.81 15.03 -11.64
CA PRO A 282 10.07 14.58 -12.84
C PRO A 282 10.09 13.08 -13.06
N ASP A 283 11.20 12.39 -12.73
CA ASP A 283 11.29 10.95 -12.88
C ASP A 283 10.39 10.21 -11.89
N LEU A 284 10.19 10.75 -10.68
CA LEU A 284 9.23 10.21 -9.72
C LEU A 284 7.78 10.39 -10.20
N VAL A 285 7.45 11.57 -10.74
CA VAL A 285 6.11 11.83 -11.30
C VAL A 285 5.82 10.90 -12.47
N ARG A 286 6.77 10.76 -13.40
CA ARG A 286 6.66 9.85 -14.54
C ARG A 286 6.48 8.40 -14.09
N ALA A 287 7.32 7.92 -13.18
CA ALA A 287 7.23 6.54 -12.67
C ALA A 287 5.87 6.26 -12.03
N MET A 288 5.33 7.18 -11.25
CA MET A 288 4.03 7.06 -10.60
C MET A 288 2.87 7.03 -11.61
N VAL A 289 2.87 7.96 -12.57
CA VAL A 289 1.79 8.11 -13.56
C VAL A 289 1.85 7.01 -14.62
N GLU A 290 3.04 6.73 -15.15
CA GLU A 290 3.23 5.80 -16.27
C GLU A 290 3.00 4.33 -15.87
N ASN A 291 3.24 3.96 -14.61
CA ASN A 291 2.95 2.62 -14.09
C ASN A 291 1.47 2.46 -13.66
N ASN A 292 0.66 3.53 -13.71
CA ASN A 292 -0.79 3.48 -13.41
C ASN A 292 -1.64 4.02 -14.57
N ARG A 293 -1.20 3.84 -15.82
CA ARG A 293 -1.84 4.41 -17.01
C ARG A 293 -3.35 4.21 -17.08
N PRO A 294 -3.92 3.00 -16.88
CA PRO A 294 -5.35 2.79 -17.05
C PRO A 294 -6.19 3.66 -16.09
N ALA A 295 -5.83 3.66 -14.81
CA ALA A 295 -6.56 4.42 -13.79
C ALA A 295 -6.35 5.93 -13.93
N VAL A 296 -5.16 6.35 -14.34
CA VAL A 296 -4.86 7.77 -14.60
C VAL A 296 -5.62 8.27 -15.81
N LEU A 297 -5.68 7.51 -16.91
CA LEU A 297 -6.45 7.88 -18.09
C LEU A 297 -7.94 8.04 -17.77
N GLU A 298 -8.53 7.09 -17.04
CA GLU A 298 -9.93 7.20 -16.61
C GLU A 298 -10.18 8.48 -15.79
N ALA A 299 -9.31 8.79 -14.83
CA ALA A 299 -9.43 9.99 -13.99
C ALA A 299 -9.22 11.28 -14.80
N LEU A 300 -8.28 11.27 -15.73
CA LEU A 300 -7.96 12.40 -16.60
C LEU A 300 -9.09 12.70 -17.58
N ASP A 301 -9.66 11.67 -18.22
CA ASP A 301 -10.80 11.83 -19.16
C ASP A 301 -12.02 12.45 -18.47
N GLN A 302 -12.34 11.99 -17.25
CA GLN A 302 -13.41 12.59 -16.44
C GLN A 302 -13.10 14.05 -16.11
N THR A 303 -11.87 14.37 -15.78
CA THR A 303 -11.46 15.75 -15.46
C THR A 303 -11.49 16.65 -16.70
N ILE A 304 -11.06 16.15 -17.85
CA ILE A 304 -11.15 16.87 -19.13
C ILE A 304 -12.62 17.19 -19.42
N GLY A 305 -13.55 16.26 -19.21
CA GLY A 305 -14.98 16.51 -19.35
C GLY A 305 -15.48 17.66 -18.47
N LEU A 306 -15.07 17.71 -17.19
CA LEU A 306 -15.41 18.80 -16.28
C LEU A 306 -14.82 20.14 -16.75
N LEU A 307 -13.58 20.17 -17.23
CA LEU A 307 -12.92 21.38 -17.74
C LEU A 307 -13.56 21.86 -19.05
N GLN A 308 -13.96 20.95 -19.92
CA GLN A 308 -14.68 21.30 -21.16
C GLN A 308 -16.04 21.92 -20.85
N ALA A 309 -16.81 21.34 -19.90
CA ALA A 309 -18.07 21.93 -19.45
C ALA A 309 -17.86 23.32 -18.84
N ALA A 310 -16.86 23.49 -18.00
CA ALA A 310 -16.51 24.79 -17.42
C ALA A 310 -16.13 25.82 -18.51
N ARG A 311 -15.39 25.39 -19.53
CA ARG A 311 -15.03 26.26 -20.67
C ARG A 311 -16.29 26.74 -21.42
N GLU A 312 -17.24 25.84 -21.68
CA GLU A 312 -18.51 26.20 -22.32
C GLU A 312 -19.34 27.18 -21.47
N ASP A 313 -19.37 26.97 -20.15
CA ASP A 313 -20.06 27.89 -19.24
C ASP A 313 -19.43 29.29 -19.21
N ILE A 314 -18.10 29.38 -19.27
CA ILE A 314 -17.35 30.67 -19.34
C ILE A 314 -17.56 31.35 -20.69
N ALA A 315 -17.63 30.57 -21.78
CA ALA A 315 -17.77 31.13 -23.13
C ALA A 315 -19.16 31.77 -23.39
N HIS A 316 -20.18 31.42 -22.61
CA HIS A 316 -21.54 31.88 -22.78
C HIS A 316 -21.98 32.77 -21.61
N PRO A 317 -22.25 34.07 -21.81
CA PRO A 317 -22.55 35.02 -20.73
C PRO A 317 -23.84 34.69 -19.94
N ASP A 318 -24.73 33.89 -20.50
CA ASP A 318 -25.99 33.42 -19.88
C ASP A 318 -25.83 32.15 -19.05
N ARG A 319 -24.62 31.56 -19.03
CA ARG A 319 -24.27 30.38 -18.24
C ARG A 319 -23.45 30.74 -17.01
N SER A 320 -23.32 29.79 -16.10
CA SER A 320 -22.65 30.02 -14.81
C SER A 320 -21.81 28.81 -14.38
N LEU A 321 -20.63 29.05 -13.85
CA LEU A 321 -19.80 28.04 -13.19
C LEU A 321 -20.35 27.53 -11.85
N LYS A 322 -21.57 27.94 -11.48
CA LYS A 322 -22.17 27.67 -10.16
C LYS A 322 -22.11 26.18 -9.81
N THR A 323 -22.52 25.31 -10.72
CA THR A 323 -22.58 23.87 -10.47
C THR A 323 -21.20 23.30 -10.15
N LEU A 324 -20.18 23.59 -10.97
CA LEU A 324 -18.82 23.10 -10.71
C LEU A 324 -18.26 23.64 -9.40
N ALA A 325 -18.51 24.92 -9.08
CA ALA A 325 -18.03 25.53 -7.84
C ALA A 325 -18.70 24.93 -6.60
N GLU A 326 -20.00 24.70 -6.63
CA GLU A 326 -20.76 24.07 -5.53
C GLU A 326 -20.35 22.62 -5.33
N ASP A 327 -20.22 21.83 -6.41
CA ASP A 327 -19.78 20.43 -6.34
C ASP A 327 -18.36 20.30 -5.81
N GLY A 328 -17.46 21.16 -6.27
CA GLY A 328 -16.08 21.21 -5.79
C GLY A 328 -16.00 21.56 -4.31
N HIS A 329 -16.76 22.57 -3.87
CA HIS A 329 -16.85 22.94 -2.45
C HIS A 329 -17.38 21.79 -1.59
N ALA A 330 -18.45 21.13 -2.02
CA ALA A 330 -19.03 19.99 -1.31
C ALA A 330 -18.05 18.79 -1.25
N ALA A 331 -17.32 18.51 -2.35
CA ALA A 331 -16.32 17.47 -2.40
C ALA A 331 -15.14 17.76 -1.43
N ARG A 332 -14.69 19.01 -1.36
CA ARG A 332 -13.68 19.46 -0.40
C ARG A 332 -14.14 19.26 1.05
N GLY A 333 -15.39 19.63 1.34
CA GLY A 333 -15.99 19.42 2.67
C GLY A 333 -16.03 17.95 3.08
N ARG A 334 -16.36 17.03 2.16
CA ARG A 334 -16.32 15.58 2.42
C ARG A 334 -14.91 15.07 2.73
N PHE A 335 -13.91 15.58 2.01
CA PHE A 335 -12.51 15.24 2.30
C PHE A 335 -12.09 15.72 3.69
N GLU A 336 -12.37 16.98 4.04
CA GLU A 336 -12.01 17.55 5.35
C GLU A 336 -12.73 16.88 6.52
N ALA A 337 -13.99 16.46 6.32
CA ALA A 337 -14.72 15.72 7.33
C ALA A 337 -14.09 14.36 7.65
N ARG A 338 -13.39 13.74 6.69
CA ARG A 338 -12.73 12.44 6.85
C ARG A 338 -11.27 12.54 7.30
N ALA A 339 -10.52 13.46 6.70
CA ALA A 339 -9.08 13.58 6.88
C ALA A 339 -8.65 14.59 7.96
N GLY A 340 -9.60 15.40 8.46
CA GLY A 340 -9.28 16.62 9.22
C GLY A 340 -8.96 17.81 8.31
N ARG A 341 -8.98 19.03 8.85
CA ARG A 341 -8.68 20.26 8.09
C ARG A 341 -7.20 20.51 7.97
N ASN A 342 -6.44 20.13 8.98
CA ASN A 342 -5.00 20.39 9.06
C ASN A 342 -4.21 19.08 9.08
N LYS A 343 -2.94 19.17 8.67
CA LYS A 343 -2.01 18.04 8.81
C LYS A 343 -1.80 17.76 10.31
N GLY A 344 -2.10 16.54 10.72
CA GLY A 344 -1.99 16.11 12.12
C GLY A 344 -3.31 16.11 12.90
N ASP A 345 -4.42 16.55 12.29
CA ASP A 345 -5.74 16.35 12.87
C ASP A 345 -6.03 14.84 13.00
N ALA A 346 -6.78 14.45 14.03
CA ALA A 346 -7.21 13.08 14.20
C ALA A 346 -8.08 12.64 13.02
N SER A 347 -7.77 11.49 12.46
CA SER A 347 -8.58 10.92 11.38
C SER A 347 -9.93 10.44 11.91
N ASN A 348 -11.01 10.84 11.24
CA ASN A 348 -12.37 10.34 11.49
C ASN A 348 -12.69 9.06 10.70
N ARG A 349 -11.68 8.29 10.30
CA ARG A 349 -11.90 7.03 9.60
C ARG A 349 -12.50 6.00 10.55
N PRO A 350 -13.55 5.28 10.14
CA PRO A 350 -14.04 4.15 10.92
C PRO A 350 -12.93 3.12 11.14
N ILE A 351 -13.02 2.38 12.26
CA ILE A 351 -12.11 1.27 12.57
C ILE A 351 -12.93 -0.02 12.53
N ILE A 352 -12.50 -0.97 11.71
CA ILE A 352 -13.06 -2.32 11.67
C ILE A 352 -12.05 -3.27 12.28
N ARG A 353 -12.51 -4.00 13.30
CA ARG A 353 -11.71 -5.08 13.88
C ARG A 353 -11.81 -6.32 13.03
N VAL A 354 -10.68 -6.89 12.68
CA VAL A 354 -10.56 -8.06 11.81
C VAL A 354 -9.82 -9.15 12.56
N ARG A 355 -10.39 -10.38 12.51
CA ARG A 355 -9.70 -11.57 12.98
C ARG A 355 -9.21 -12.37 11.77
N PRO A 356 -7.93 -12.26 11.40
CA PRO A 356 -7.38 -12.87 10.20
C PRO A 356 -7.60 -14.40 10.19
N GLY A 357 -8.05 -14.94 9.06
CA GLY A 357 -8.31 -16.36 8.89
C GLY A 357 -9.63 -16.87 9.51
N ALA A 358 -10.34 -16.06 10.32
CA ALA A 358 -11.63 -16.47 10.86
C ALA A 358 -12.75 -16.46 9.81
N PRO A 359 -13.82 -17.26 9.95
CA PRO A 359 -14.96 -17.18 9.04
C PRO A 359 -15.50 -15.76 8.89
N GLY A 360 -15.74 -15.32 7.66
CA GLY A 360 -16.25 -13.97 7.34
C GLY A 360 -15.22 -12.84 7.41
N TRP A 361 -13.95 -13.10 7.67
CA TRP A 361 -12.93 -12.04 7.72
C TRP A 361 -12.72 -11.33 6.37
N LEU A 362 -12.92 -12.02 5.25
CA LEU A 362 -12.87 -11.42 3.92
C LEU A 362 -13.98 -10.38 3.72
N ASP A 363 -15.17 -10.64 4.23
CA ASP A 363 -16.27 -9.69 4.16
C ASP A 363 -16.01 -8.45 5.04
N GLN A 364 -15.29 -8.63 6.15
CA GLN A 364 -14.80 -7.50 6.96
C GLN A 364 -13.80 -6.65 6.18
N LEU A 365 -12.85 -7.26 5.46
CA LEU A 365 -11.90 -6.54 4.59
C LEU A 365 -12.62 -5.79 3.46
N ARG A 366 -13.55 -6.44 2.76
CA ARG A 366 -14.38 -5.81 1.71
C ARG A 366 -15.19 -4.64 2.26
N SER A 367 -15.75 -4.79 3.45
CA SER A 367 -16.49 -3.72 4.13
C SER A 367 -15.57 -2.55 4.50
N ALA A 368 -14.39 -2.85 5.05
CA ALA A 368 -13.39 -1.83 5.36
C ALA A 368 -12.95 -1.06 4.11
N GLU A 369 -12.64 -1.77 3.03
CA GLU A 369 -12.30 -1.17 1.74
C GLU A 369 -13.41 -0.25 1.23
N SER A 370 -14.66 -0.73 1.20
CA SER A 370 -15.80 0.05 0.67
C SER A 370 -16.07 1.33 1.45
N MET A 371 -15.85 1.31 2.75
CA MET A 371 -16.00 2.47 3.64
C MET A 371 -14.72 3.33 3.73
N GLY A 372 -13.60 2.89 3.18
CA GLY A 372 -12.29 3.50 3.41
C GLY A 372 -11.95 3.51 4.92
N ALA A 373 -12.33 2.45 5.62
CA ALA A 373 -12.06 2.27 7.03
C ALA A 373 -10.64 1.76 7.26
N GLN A 374 -10.05 2.11 8.39
CA GLN A 374 -8.84 1.45 8.86
C GLN A 374 -9.20 0.13 9.55
N ILE A 375 -8.29 -0.82 9.51
CA ILE A 375 -8.44 -2.08 10.22
C ILE A 375 -7.54 -2.12 11.45
N GLY A 376 -7.95 -2.88 12.48
CA GLY A 376 -7.12 -3.33 13.58
C GLY A 376 -7.28 -4.83 13.69
N ILE A 377 -6.17 -5.57 13.77
CA ILE A 377 -6.17 -7.03 13.96
C ILE A 377 -6.16 -7.38 15.46
N PHE A 378 -6.76 -8.53 15.83
CA PHE A 378 -6.81 -9.01 17.23
C PHE A 378 -6.79 -10.54 17.29
#